data_694a14d4c3a9613575fad2ef9821ff7b
#
_entry.id   694a14d4c3a9613575fad2ef9821ff7b
#
_cell.length_a   1.000
_cell.length_b   1.000
_cell.length_c   1.000
_cell.angle_alpha   90.00
_cell.angle_beta   90.00
_cell.angle_gamma   90.00
#
_symmetry.space_group_name_H-M   'P 1'
#
loop_
_entity.id
_entity.type
_entity.pdbx_description
1 polymer ?
#
loop_
_entity_poly.entity_id
_entity_poly.type
_entity_poly.pdbx_seq_one_letter_code
_entity_poly.pdbx_strand_id
1 'polypeptide(L)'
;MNLKTSWQAKHFNELTLNQLYDLLKLRVDVFVVEQTCYYPELDSENNELDRNQETIHLLAYQDSKLVAYLRILAKGQSYEEYISIGRVAIAEQARGTGLGHELMIEALKLCQQHFPNENIKISAQEHLTRFYQQHGFKQVSEMYLEDGIPHVSMINNVHF
;
A
#
# COMPACT_ATOMS: atom_id res chain seq x y z
N MET A 1 19.64 17.96 0.89
CA MET A 1 18.77 18.36 2.00
C MET A 1 17.64 17.34 2.14
N ASN A 2 17.54 16.68 3.28
CA ASN A 2 16.47 15.70 3.49
C ASN A 2 15.19 16.44 3.89
N LEU A 3 14.17 16.29 3.06
CA LEU A 3 12.86 16.84 3.36
C LEU A 3 12.23 16.04 4.50
N LYS A 4 11.65 16.76 5.46
CA LYS A 4 10.93 16.12 6.55
C LYS A 4 9.63 15.50 6.03
N THR A 5 9.38 14.25 6.39
CA THR A 5 8.18 13.52 6.02
C THR A 5 7.17 13.55 7.17
N SER A 6 5.95 13.96 6.85
CA SER A 6 4.82 13.91 7.76
C SER A 6 3.97 12.69 7.43
N TRP A 7 3.75 11.82 8.42
CA TRP A 7 3.00 10.58 8.25
C TRP A 7 1.60 10.74 8.83
N GLN A 8 0.58 10.34 8.06
CA GLN A 8 -0.80 10.39 8.52
C GLN A 8 -1.49 9.07 8.19
N ALA A 9 -2.05 8.42 9.22
CA ALA A 9 -2.83 7.21 9.08
C ALA A 9 -4.30 7.57 9.33
N LYS A 10 -5.17 7.31 8.35
CA LYS A 10 -6.56 7.73 8.39
C LYS A 10 -7.49 6.63 7.90
N HIS A 11 -8.64 6.48 8.56
CA HIS A 11 -9.76 5.79 7.97
C HIS A 11 -10.46 6.71 6.96
N PHE A 12 -11.25 6.15 6.06
CA PHE A 12 -11.88 6.93 4.99
C PHE A 12 -12.63 8.14 5.52
N ASN A 13 -13.42 7.96 6.58
CA ASN A 13 -14.23 9.04 7.14
C ASN A 13 -13.40 10.14 7.83
N GLU A 14 -12.12 9.89 8.08
CA GLU A 14 -11.22 10.87 8.67
C GLU A 14 -10.43 11.67 7.63
N LEU A 15 -10.46 11.22 6.37
CA LEU A 15 -9.77 11.92 5.29
C LEU A 15 -10.44 13.26 5.01
N THR A 16 -9.63 14.30 4.83
CA THR A 16 -10.15 15.55 4.25
C THR A 16 -10.38 15.35 2.76
N LEU A 17 -11.17 16.22 2.15
CA LEU A 17 -11.38 16.18 0.70
C LEU A 17 -10.05 16.31 -0.05
N ASN A 18 -9.16 17.18 0.43
CA ASN A 18 -7.85 17.34 -0.20
C ASN A 18 -6.99 16.09 -0.08
N GLN A 19 -6.99 15.44 1.09
CA GLN A 19 -6.25 14.18 1.26
C GLN A 19 -6.79 13.10 0.34
N LEU A 20 -8.10 12.98 0.22
CA LEU A 20 -8.71 12.02 -0.69
C LEU A 20 -8.31 12.31 -2.14
N TYR A 21 -8.39 13.57 -2.55
CA TYR A 21 -8.00 13.99 -3.89
C TYR A 21 -6.53 13.65 -4.15
N ASP A 22 -5.65 13.98 -3.20
CA ASP A 22 -4.21 13.74 -3.31
C ASP A 22 -3.88 12.27 -3.46
N LEU A 23 -4.48 11.41 -2.64
CA LEU A 23 -4.18 9.97 -2.72
C LEU A 23 -4.70 9.35 -4.01
N LEU A 24 -5.88 9.75 -4.46
CA LEU A 24 -6.42 9.26 -5.74
C LEU A 24 -5.56 9.73 -6.91
N LYS A 25 -5.13 10.99 -6.88
CA LYS A 25 -4.24 11.52 -7.92
C LYS A 25 -2.93 10.74 -7.99
N LEU A 26 -2.29 10.50 -6.84
CA LEU A 26 -1.03 9.74 -6.81
C LEU A 26 -1.24 8.32 -7.35
N ARG A 27 -2.31 7.65 -6.96
CA ARG A 27 -2.62 6.30 -7.44
C ARG A 27 -2.82 6.27 -8.95
N VAL A 28 -3.58 7.23 -9.48
CA VAL A 28 -3.80 7.33 -10.94
C VAL A 28 -2.49 7.63 -11.67
N ASP A 29 -1.70 8.56 -11.16
CA ASP A 29 -0.42 8.92 -11.78
C ASP A 29 0.52 7.71 -11.85
N VAL A 30 0.59 6.88 -10.81
CA VAL A 30 1.49 5.73 -10.75
C VAL A 30 0.92 4.54 -11.54
N PHE A 31 -0.32 4.13 -11.25
CA PHE A 31 -0.84 2.87 -11.77
C PHE A 31 -1.45 2.99 -13.16
N VAL A 32 -2.10 4.10 -13.47
CA VAL A 32 -2.77 4.27 -14.76
C VAL A 32 -1.86 5.00 -15.75
N VAL A 33 -1.32 6.14 -15.38
CA VAL A 33 -0.54 6.97 -16.31
C VAL A 33 0.85 6.37 -16.52
N GLU A 34 1.59 6.10 -15.47
CA GLU A 34 2.96 5.61 -15.56
C GLU A 34 3.03 4.13 -15.96
N GLN A 35 2.29 3.26 -15.26
CA GLN A 35 2.32 1.82 -15.50
C GLN A 35 1.39 1.37 -16.64
N THR A 36 0.59 2.29 -17.18
CA THR A 36 -0.36 2.03 -18.26
C THR A 36 -1.33 0.89 -17.97
N CYS A 37 -1.71 0.74 -16.71
CA CYS A 37 -2.63 -0.29 -16.26
C CYS A 37 -4.05 0.28 -16.33
N TYR A 38 -4.76 0.01 -17.43
CA TYR A 38 -6.07 0.62 -17.73
C TYR A 38 -7.23 -0.17 -17.13
N TYR A 39 -7.10 -0.58 -15.88
CA TYR A 39 -8.17 -1.20 -15.12
C TYR A 39 -8.75 -0.16 -14.15
N PRO A 40 -10.02 -0.31 -13.74
CA PRO A 40 -10.62 0.63 -12.81
C PRO A 40 -9.79 0.74 -11.53
N GLU A 41 -9.25 1.93 -11.27
CA GLU A 41 -8.43 2.16 -10.08
C GLU A 41 -9.28 2.21 -8.81
N LEU A 42 -10.48 2.76 -8.91
CA LEU A 42 -11.40 2.80 -7.78
C LEU A 42 -12.19 1.50 -7.71
N ASP A 43 -12.25 0.92 -6.52
CA ASP A 43 -12.98 -0.32 -6.29
C ASP A 43 -14.46 -0.08 -6.52
N SER A 44 -15.08 -0.96 -7.31
CA SER A 44 -16.48 -0.83 -7.66
C SER A 44 -17.33 -1.94 -7.03
N GLU A 45 -18.56 -1.66 -6.92
CA GLU A 45 -19.75 -2.48 -6.69
C GLU A 45 -19.78 -3.44 -5.49
N ASN A 46 -18.82 -4.33 -5.28
CA ASN A 46 -18.99 -5.37 -4.26
C ASN A 46 -18.00 -5.29 -3.09
N ASN A 47 -16.89 -4.58 -3.26
CA ASN A 47 -15.87 -4.45 -2.23
C ASN A 47 -15.25 -3.06 -2.33
N GLU A 48 -15.96 -2.08 -1.88
CA GLU A 48 -15.43 -0.73 -1.82
C GLU A 48 -14.34 -0.65 -0.74
N LEU A 49 -13.18 -1.22 -1.06
CA LEU A 49 -12.09 -1.36 -0.08
C LEU A 49 -11.62 -0.02 0.46
N ASP A 50 -11.61 1.01 -0.38
CA ASP A 50 -11.21 2.35 0.05
C ASP A 50 -12.14 2.94 1.11
N ARG A 51 -13.44 2.68 1.00
CA ARG A 51 -14.46 3.21 1.90
C ARG A 51 -14.79 2.30 3.07
N ASN A 52 -14.20 1.11 3.12
CA ASN A 52 -14.42 0.20 4.23
C ASN A 52 -13.92 0.84 5.53
N GLN A 53 -14.71 0.74 6.59
CA GLN A 53 -14.42 1.40 7.87
C GLN A 53 -13.13 0.91 8.53
N GLU A 54 -12.69 -0.31 8.21
CA GLU A 54 -11.48 -0.87 8.80
C GLU A 54 -10.22 -0.59 7.98
N THR A 55 -10.37 -0.12 6.74
CA THR A 55 -9.22 0.20 5.88
C THR A 55 -8.46 1.40 6.43
N ILE A 56 -7.13 1.27 6.50
CA ILE A 56 -6.25 2.35 6.94
C ILE A 56 -5.52 2.90 5.71
N HIS A 57 -5.66 4.19 5.48
CA HIS A 57 -4.92 4.91 4.44
C HIS A 57 -3.70 5.55 5.10
N LEU A 58 -2.51 5.21 4.61
CA LEU A 58 -1.25 5.79 5.09
C LEU A 58 -0.73 6.78 4.05
N LEU A 59 -0.62 8.04 4.47
CA LEU A 59 -0.21 9.15 3.61
C LEU A 59 1.10 9.74 4.12
N ALA A 60 2.03 9.97 3.21
CA ALA A 60 3.30 10.62 3.53
C ALA A 60 3.42 11.93 2.73
N TYR A 61 3.57 13.03 3.45
CA TYR A 61 3.68 14.37 2.88
C TYR A 61 5.07 14.94 3.09
N GLN A 62 5.57 15.63 2.08
CA GLN A 62 6.77 16.47 2.14
C GLN A 62 6.44 17.81 1.50
N ASP A 63 6.64 18.92 2.23
CA ASP A 63 6.31 20.28 1.75
C ASP A 63 4.90 20.37 1.19
N SER A 64 3.92 19.84 1.94
CA SER A 64 2.50 19.84 1.58
C SER A 64 2.15 19.02 0.32
N LYS A 65 3.09 18.23 -0.19
CA LYS A 65 2.84 17.34 -1.34
C LYS A 65 2.79 15.90 -0.87
N LEU A 66 1.80 15.17 -1.36
CA LEU A 66 1.74 13.72 -1.11
C LEU A 66 2.81 13.04 -1.95
N VAL A 67 3.77 12.38 -1.28
CA VAL A 67 4.90 11.73 -1.94
C VAL A 67 4.84 10.22 -1.86
N ALA A 68 4.06 9.66 -0.94
CA ALA A 68 3.91 8.21 -0.82
C ALA A 68 2.56 7.85 -0.19
N TYR A 69 2.09 6.67 -0.53
CA TYR A 69 0.79 6.19 -0.07
C TYR A 69 0.76 4.66 -0.09
N LEU A 70 0.02 4.09 0.84
CA LEU A 70 -0.45 2.71 0.75
C LEU A 70 -1.75 2.58 1.54
N ARG A 71 -2.46 1.47 1.33
CA ARG A 71 -3.61 1.14 2.17
C ARG A 71 -3.40 -0.21 2.83
N ILE A 72 -3.93 -0.33 4.05
CA ILE A 72 -3.93 -1.58 4.81
C ILE A 72 -5.37 -2.06 4.88
N LEU A 73 -5.59 -3.29 4.44
CA LEU A 73 -6.91 -3.91 4.40
C LEU A 73 -7.04 -4.91 5.55
N ALA A 74 -8.17 -4.85 6.25
CA ALA A 74 -8.46 -5.77 7.34
C ALA A 74 -8.62 -7.21 6.83
N LYS A 75 -8.48 -8.16 7.74
CA LYS A 75 -8.72 -9.58 7.48
C LYS A 75 -10.11 -9.80 6.88
N GLY A 76 -10.18 -10.59 5.83
CA GLY A 76 -11.42 -10.88 5.14
C GLY A 76 -11.75 -9.96 3.98
N GLN A 77 -11.00 -8.87 3.81
CA GLN A 77 -11.25 -7.93 2.72
C GLN A 77 -10.68 -8.42 1.38
N SER A 78 -9.42 -8.81 1.37
CA SER A 78 -8.75 -9.34 0.20
C SER A 78 -8.44 -10.83 0.34
N TYR A 79 -8.07 -11.25 1.54
CA TYR A 79 -7.78 -12.63 1.90
C TYR A 79 -8.53 -12.99 3.17
N GLU A 80 -9.07 -14.21 3.25
CA GLU A 80 -9.87 -14.63 4.41
C GLU A 80 -9.08 -14.67 5.72
N GLU A 81 -7.82 -15.06 5.63
CA GLU A 81 -7.01 -15.32 6.85
C GLU A 81 -5.90 -14.30 7.07
N TYR A 82 -5.84 -13.25 6.24
CA TYR A 82 -4.75 -12.30 6.30
C TYR A 82 -5.25 -10.87 6.17
N ILE A 83 -4.57 -9.96 6.84
CA ILE A 83 -4.64 -8.54 6.45
C ILE A 83 -3.76 -8.37 5.21
N SER A 84 -3.89 -7.24 4.52
CA SER A 84 -3.12 -7.00 3.31
C SER A 84 -2.66 -5.56 3.23
N ILE A 85 -1.58 -5.33 2.52
CA ILE A 85 -1.08 -4.00 2.17
C ILE A 85 -1.12 -3.91 0.64
N GLY A 86 -1.69 -2.84 0.13
CA GLY A 86 -1.77 -2.66 -1.32
C GLY A 86 -1.76 -1.20 -1.72
N ARG A 87 -1.81 -0.99 -3.03
CA ARG A 87 -1.75 0.34 -3.65
C ARG A 87 -0.54 1.15 -3.18
N VAL A 88 0.61 0.45 -3.00
CA VAL A 88 1.87 1.07 -2.59
C VAL A 88 2.36 1.96 -3.73
N ALA A 89 2.41 3.25 -3.50
CA ALA A 89 2.77 4.22 -4.52
C ALA A 89 3.75 5.25 -3.97
N ILE A 90 4.83 5.49 -4.73
CA ILE A 90 5.81 6.52 -4.43
C ILE A 90 5.81 7.49 -5.61
N ALA A 91 5.65 8.77 -5.34
CA ALA A 91 5.73 9.80 -6.38
C ALA A 91 7.10 9.74 -7.06
N GLU A 92 7.12 9.89 -8.38
CA GLU A 92 8.34 9.74 -9.17
C GLU A 92 9.49 10.58 -8.62
N GLN A 93 9.24 11.84 -8.27
CA GLN A 93 10.26 12.75 -7.77
C GLN A 93 10.81 12.37 -6.39
N ALA A 94 10.15 11.48 -5.67
CA ALA A 94 10.58 11.05 -4.33
C ALA A 94 11.25 9.67 -4.32
N ARG A 95 11.43 9.05 -5.47
CA ARG A 95 12.04 7.72 -5.58
C ARG A 95 13.56 7.82 -5.43
N GLY A 96 14.17 6.70 -5.01
CA GLY A 96 15.61 6.64 -4.81
C GLY A 96 16.11 7.32 -3.55
N THR A 97 15.21 7.69 -2.64
CA THR A 97 15.56 8.39 -1.40
C THR A 97 15.45 7.53 -0.14
N GLY A 98 15.04 6.25 -0.30
CA GLY A 98 14.73 5.38 0.84
C GLY A 98 13.31 5.54 1.38
N LEU A 99 12.50 6.39 0.79
CA LEU A 99 11.14 6.65 1.25
C LEU A 99 10.26 5.40 1.20
N GLY A 100 10.45 4.53 0.21
CA GLY A 100 9.72 3.26 0.14
C GLY A 100 9.95 2.37 1.35
N HIS A 101 11.18 2.32 1.84
CA HIS A 101 11.51 1.56 3.06
C HIS A 101 10.87 2.20 4.29
N GLU A 102 10.90 3.53 4.40
CA GLU A 102 10.25 4.24 5.50
C GLU A 102 8.74 4.01 5.49
N LEU A 103 8.13 4.06 4.31
CA LEU A 103 6.70 3.80 4.14
C LEU A 103 6.34 2.39 4.65
N MET A 104 7.13 1.38 4.29
CA MET A 104 6.87 0.00 4.72
C MET A 104 7.07 -0.15 6.23
N ILE A 105 8.08 0.49 6.81
CA ILE A 105 8.30 0.47 8.26
C ILE A 105 7.08 1.06 8.98
N GLU A 106 6.58 2.19 8.52
CA GLU A 106 5.40 2.82 9.12
C GLU A 106 4.15 1.93 8.97
N ALA A 107 4.00 1.29 7.81
CA ALA A 107 2.88 0.37 7.58
C ALA A 107 2.92 -0.82 8.53
N LEU A 108 4.09 -1.41 8.73
CA LEU A 108 4.24 -2.57 9.63
C LEU A 108 3.96 -2.18 11.08
N LYS A 109 4.35 -0.97 11.50
CA LYS A 109 4.00 -0.45 12.83
C LYS A 109 2.48 -0.33 12.98
N LEU A 110 1.78 0.18 11.96
CA LEU A 110 0.32 0.30 11.99
C LEU A 110 -0.35 -1.08 12.04
N CYS A 111 0.17 -2.05 11.29
CA CYS A 111 -0.33 -3.42 11.34
C CYS A 111 -0.19 -4.02 12.74
N GLN A 112 0.95 -3.81 13.38
CA GLN A 112 1.18 -4.28 14.74
C GLN A 112 0.23 -3.59 15.74
N GLN A 113 -0.02 -2.31 15.54
CA GLN A 113 -0.84 -1.50 16.43
C GLN A 113 -2.33 -1.81 16.30
N HIS A 114 -2.82 -1.96 15.07
CA HIS A 114 -4.26 -2.11 14.79
C HIS A 114 -4.69 -3.56 14.60
N PHE A 115 -3.78 -4.44 14.18
CA PHE A 115 -4.06 -5.85 13.90
C PHE A 115 -2.98 -6.74 14.51
N PRO A 116 -2.82 -6.71 15.87
CA PRO A 116 -1.62 -7.29 16.51
C PRO A 116 -1.47 -8.81 16.37
N ASN A 117 -2.52 -9.52 16.02
CA ASN A 117 -2.46 -10.98 15.91
C ASN A 117 -2.63 -11.48 14.48
N GLU A 118 -2.52 -10.59 13.50
CA GLU A 118 -2.77 -10.95 12.11
C GLU A 118 -1.48 -10.99 11.29
N ASN A 119 -1.39 -12.00 10.44
CA ASN A 119 -0.33 -12.09 9.44
C ASN A 119 -0.71 -11.28 8.21
N ILE A 120 0.27 -10.88 7.43
CA ILE A 120 0.09 -10.02 6.27
C ILE A 120 0.35 -10.82 5.00
N LYS A 121 -0.57 -10.76 4.05
CA LYS A 121 -0.38 -11.32 2.71
C LYS A 121 -0.51 -10.21 1.68
N ILE A 122 0.40 -10.20 0.72
CA ILE A 122 0.41 -9.21 -0.36
C ILE A 122 0.55 -9.90 -1.71
N SER A 123 0.07 -9.20 -2.73
CA SER A 123 0.35 -9.52 -4.13
C SER A 123 1.38 -8.51 -4.61
N ALA A 124 2.63 -8.95 -4.69
CA ALA A 124 3.75 -8.05 -4.99
C ALA A 124 4.14 -8.15 -6.44
N GLN A 125 4.45 -7.02 -7.08
CA GLN A 125 5.07 -7.06 -8.41
C GLN A 125 6.40 -7.81 -8.29
N GLU A 126 6.63 -8.73 -9.22
CA GLU A 126 7.76 -9.67 -9.13
C GLU A 126 9.11 -8.97 -8.98
N HIS A 127 9.32 -7.87 -9.69
CA HIS A 127 10.59 -7.14 -9.63
C HIS A 127 10.84 -6.48 -8.28
N LEU A 128 9.83 -6.41 -7.39
CA LEU A 128 9.95 -5.84 -6.05
C LEU A 128 10.11 -6.89 -4.96
N THR A 129 10.27 -8.15 -5.31
CA THR A 129 10.37 -9.26 -4.35
C THR A 129 11.47 -9.00 -3.32
N ARG A 130 12.66 -8.58 -3.78
CA ARG A 130 13.79 -8.32 -2.89
C ARG A 130 13.49 -7.17 -1.92
N PHE A 131 12.80 -6.14 -2.37
CA PHE A 131 12.37 -5.03 -1.53
C PHE A 131 11.52 -5.54 -0.36
N TYR A 132 10.50 -6.35 -0.67
CA TYR A 132 9.60 -6.87 0.36
C TYR A 132 10.30 -7.89 1.27
N GLN A 133 11.23 -8.67 0.74
CA GLN A 133 12.01 -9.61 1.56
C GLN A 133 12.80 -8.89 2.65
N GLN A 134 13.30 -7.69 2.38
CA GLN A 134 14.01 -6.89 3.37
C GLN A 134 13.11 -6.47 4.53
N HIS A 135 11.79 -6.51 4.35
CA HIS A 135 10.81 -6.18 5.37
C HIS A 135 10.12 -7.40 5.98
N GLY A 136 10.70 -8.58 5.79
CA GLY A 136 10.22 -9.81 6.41
C GLY A 136 9.19 -10.58 5.63
N PHE A 137 8.92 -10.22 4.39
CA PHE A 137 8.00 -10.97 3.52
C PHE A 137 8.73 -12.13 2.85
N LYS A 138 8.03 -13.25 2.70
CA LYS A 138 8.51 -14.44 2.01
C LYS A 138 7.57 -14.78 0.87
N GLN A 139 8.14 -15.10 -0.29
CA GLN A 139 7.38 -15.54 -1.45
C GLN A 139 6.74 -16.91 -1.16
N VAL A 140 5.45 -17.02 -1.43
CA VAL A 140 4.67 -18.25 -1.18
C VAL A 140 3.96 -18.78 -2.42
N SER A 141 4.17 -18.17 -3.58
CA SER A 141 3.58 -18.64 -4.83
C SER A 141 4.58 -18.52 -5.97
N GLU A 142 4.27 -19.22 -7.07
CA GLU A 142 4.93 -18.96 -8.33
C GLU A 142 4.43 -17.64 -8.92
N MET A 143 5.12 -17.14 -9.94
CA MET A 143 4.70 -15.93 -10.64
C MET A 143 3.34 -16.13 -11.31
N TYR A 144 2.48 -15.13 -11.22
CA TYR A 144 1.22 -15.05 -11.94
C TYR A 144 1.05 -13.63 -12.49
N LEU A 145 0.19 -13.50 -13.47
CA LEU A 145 -0.12 -12.18 -14.04
C LEU A 145 -1.30 -11.58 -13.32
N GLU A 146 -1.14 -10.34 -12.86
CA GLU A 146 -2.22 -9.53 -12.31
C GLU A 146 -2.24 -8.23 -13.11
N ASP A 147 -3.36 -7.97 -13.77
CA ASP A 147 -3.48 -6.82 -14.68
C ASP A 147 -2.35 -6.79 -15.74
N GLY A 148 -1.93 -7.98 -16.20
CA GLY A 148 -0.88 -8.12 -17.20
C GLY A 148 0.54 -7.92 -16.69
N ILE A 149 0.72 -7.69 -15.39
CA ILE A 149 2.04 -7.47 -14.77
C ILE A 149 2.42 -8.70 -13.94
N PRO A 150 3.67 -9.21 -14.03
CA PRO A 150 4.12 -10.33 -13.21
C PRO A 150 4.06 -10.00 -11.72
N HIS A 151 3.40 -10.86 -10.96
CA HIS A 151 3.25 -10.74 -9.51
C HIS A 151 3.60 -12.05 -8.83
N VAL A 152 3.88 -11.99 -7.54
CA VAL A 152 4.01 -13.15 -6.65
C VAL A 152 3.26 -12.86 -5.34
N SER A 153 2.71 -13.90 -4.72
CA SER A 153 2.15 -13.77 -3.38
C SER A 153 3.27 -13.84 -2.35
N MET A 154 3.21 -12.98 -1.35
CA MET A 154 4.18 -12.95 -0.25
C MET A 154 3.48 -12.83 1.09
N ILE A 155 4.05 -13.44 2.12
CA ILE A 155 3.50 -13.44 3.47
C ILE A 155 4.55 -12.93 4.45
N ASN A 156 4.11 -12.10 5.38
CA ASN A 156 4.88 -11.68 6.53
C ASN A 156 4.20 -12.20 7.80
N ASN A 157 4.86 -13.14 8.47
CA ASN A 157 4.40 -13.69 9.74
C ASN A 157 5.09 -12.90 10.86
N VAL A 158 4.50 -11.76 11.22
CA VAL A 158 5.12 -10.81 12.17
C VAL A 158 4.95 -11.21 13.63
N HIS A 159 4.31 -12.34 13.91
CA HIS A 159 3.97 -12.75 15.27
C HIS A 159 4.58 -14.13 15.58
N PHE A 160 5.82 -14.12 15.93
CA PHE A 160 6.49 -15.31 16.46
C PHE A 160 6.75 -15.13 17.93
#